data_e1691999461d7bd98f754e0fbb5b4d7f
#
_entry.id   e1691999461d7bd98f754e0fbb5b4d7f
#
_cell.length_a   1.000
_cell.length_b   1.000
_cell.length_c   1.000
_cell.angle_alpha   90.00
_cell.angle_beta   90.00
_cell.angle_gamma   90.00
#
_symmetry.space_group_name_H-M   'P 1'
#
loop_
_entity.id
_entity.type
_entity.pdbx_description
1 polymer ?
#
loop_
_entity_poly.entity_id
_entity_poly.type
_entity_poly.pdbx_seq_one_letter_code
_entity_poly.pdbx_strand_id
1 'polypeptide(L)'
;LDAFRAAGADCLVALGGGSTIGLAKAIAVRTGADQVVIPTTYAGSEMTDILGETAAGGKATRRDEAIRPEVVVYDVDLTLSLPVPLTVCSALNAVAHGVEALFAPDRNPVVEAMARDALSLFRDALPRIKAEPRD
;
A
#
# COMPACT_ATOMS: atom_id res chain seq x y z
N LEU A 1 8.45 -16.10 -9.79
CA LEU A 1 8.47 -15.92 -11.25
C LEU A 1 8.09 -17.22 -11.98
N ASP A 2 8.70 -18.34 -11.58
CA ASP A 2 8.49 -19.63 -12.27
C ASP A 2 7.03 -20.10 -12.17
N ALA A 3 6.40 -19.97 -11.02
CA ALA A 3 4.97 -20.27 -10.85
C ALA A 3 4.08 -19.40 -11.74
N PHE A 4 4.38 -18.11 -11.86
CA PHE A 4 3.65 -17.19 -12.73
C PHE A 4 3.76 -17.62 -14.21
N ARG A 5 4.98 -17.90 -14.65
CA ARG A 5 5.23 -18.35 -16.03
C ARG A 5 4.59 -19.71 -16.32
N ALA A 6 4.68 -20.65 -15.38
CA ALA A 6 4.07 -21.98 -15.52
C ALA A 6 2.53 -21.93 -15.57
N ALA A 7 1.92 -20.95 -14.92
CA ALA A 7 0.48 -20.73 -14.98
C ALA A 7 0.01 -20.13 -16.31
N GLY A 8 0.91 -19.58 -17.14
CA GLY A 8 0.54 -18.83 -18.34
C GLY A 8 -0.32 -17.60 -18.05
N ALA A 9 -0.16 -17.01 -16.85
CA ALA A 9 -0.95 -15.88 -16.42
C ALA A 9 -0.50 -14.59 -17.12
N ASP A 10 -1.43 -13.72 -17.41
CA ASP A 10 -1.25 -12.40 -18.02
C ASP A 10 -1.48 -11.26 -17.03
N CYS A 11 -2.06 -11.56 -15.88
CA CYS A 11 -2.38 -10.61 -14.83
C CYS A 11 -2.02 -11.16 -13.44
N LEU A 12 -1.75 -10.25 -12.50
CA LEU A 12 -1.48 -10.53 -11.09
C LEU A 12 -2.60 -9.98 -10.23
N VAL A 13 -3.17 -10.80 -9.35
CA VAL A 13 -4.09 -10.34 -8.32
C VAL A 13 -3.38 -10.43 -6.95
N ALA A 14 -3.16 -9.30 -6.31
CA ALA A 14 -2.51 -9.21 -5.01
C ALA A 14 -3.52 -8.84 -3.92
N LEU A 15 -3.97 -9.84 -3.18
CA LEU A 15 -4.81 -9.64 -1.99
C LEU A 15 -3.94 -9.72 -0.74
N GLY A 16 -3.78 -8.60 -0.03
CA GLY A 16 -2.98 -8.60 1.20
C GLY A 16 -2.36 -7.25 1.56
N GLY A 17 -1.44 -7.26 2.49
CA GLY A 17 -0.70 -6.07 2.93
C GLY A 17 0.52 -5.76 2.08
N GLY A 18 1.35 -4.83 2.55
CA GLY A 18 2.51 -4.31 1.81
C GLY A 18 3.48 -5.36 1.27
N SER A 19 3.68 -6.48 1.98
CA SER A 19 4.57 -7.58 1.52
C SER A 19 4.01 -8.29 0.29
N THR A 20 2.70 -8.56 0.28
CA THR A 20 2.01 -9.19 -0.86
C THR A 20 2.03 -8.26 -2.07
N ILE A 21 1.74 -6.99 -1.86
CA ILE A 21 1.79 -5.95 -2.90
C ILE A 21 3.22 -5.81 -3.45
N GLY A 22 4.22 -5.79 -2.57
CA GLY A 22 5.62 -5.73 -2.97
C GLY A 22 6.04 -6.93 -3.83
N LEU A 23 5.55 -8.13 -3.52
CA LEU A 23 5.80 -9.31 -4.33
C LEU A 23 5.17 -9.20 -5.72
N ALA A 24 3.91 -8.73 -5.81
CA ALA A 24 3.24 -8.51 -7.09
C ALA A 24 4.00 -7.49 -7.95
N LYS A 25 4.39 -6.36 -7.39
CA LYS A 25 5.22 -5.35 -8.04
C LYS A 25 6.54 -5.92 -8.56
N ALA A 26 7.20 -6.76 -7.74
CA ALA A 26 8.45 -7.41 -8.13
C ALA A 26 8.28 -8.39 -9.31
N ILE A 27 7.14 -9.06 -9.41
CA ILE A 27 6.81 -9.92 -10.54
C ILE A 27 6.43 -9.07 -11.75
N ALA A 28 5.55 -8.10 -11.61
CA ALA A 28 5.06 -7.25 -12.68
C ALA A 28 6.21 -6.55 -13.42
N VAL A 29 7.13 -5.93 -12.70
CA VAL A 29 8.28 -5.22 -13.30
C VAL A 29 9.22 -6.16 -14.09
N ARG A 30 9.16 -7.48 -13.84
CA ARG A 30 9.98 -8.49 -14.53
C ARG A 30 9.24 -9.23 -15.65
N THR A 31 7.94 -9.10 -15.71
CA THR A 31 7.09 -9.84 -16.66
C THR A 31 6.30 -8.92 -17.57
N GLY A 32 6.08 -7.66 -17.16
CA GLY A 32 5.17 -6.74 -17.85
C GLY A 32 3.69 -7.07 -17.64
N ALA A 33 3.36 -7.90 -16.63
CA ALA A 33 1.98 -8.27 -16.33
C ALA A 33 1.26 -7.15 -15.60
N ASP A 34 0.00 -6.92 -15.94
CA ASP A 34 -0.89 -6.00 -15.24
C ASP A 34 -1.16 -6.46 -13.81
N GLN A 35 -1.45 -5.51 -12.91
CA GLN A 35 -1.66 -5.76 -11.50
C GLN A 35 -3.03 -5.27 -11.04
N VAL A 36 -3.78 -6.14 -10.39
CA VAL A 36 -4.96 -5.79 -9.58
C VAL A 36 -4.59 -5.98 -8.11
N VAL A 37 -4.66 -4.92 -7.33
CA VAL A 37 -4.27 -4.95 -5.92
C VAL A 37 -5.47 -4.69 -5.02
N ILE A 38 -5.63 -5.54 -4.01
CA ILE A 38 -6.69 -5.48 -3.00
C ILE A 38 -6.01 -5.38 -1.63
N PRO A 39 -5.74 -4.17 -1.12
CA PRO A 39 -5.01 -3.99 0.13
C PRO A 39 -5.85 -4.38 1.34
N THR A 40 -5.22 -5.05 2.31
CA THR A 40 -5.81 -5.41 3.60
C THR A 40 -5.15 -4.70 4.78
N THR A 41 -4.28 -3.74 4.50
CA THR A 41 -3.58 -2.87 5.47
C THR A 41 -3.51 -1.45 4.94
N TYR A 42 -3.10 -0.50 5.76
CA TYR A 42 -2.97 0.92 5.39
C TYR A 42 -1.54 1.29 4.98
N ALA A 43 -0.83 0.36 4.33
CA ALA A 43 0.58 0.56 3.97
C ALA A 43 0.81 1.60 2.87
N GLY A 44 -0.17 1.83 1.98
CA GLY A 44 -0.11 2.80 0.90
C GLY A 44 0.75 2.40 -0.31
N SER A 45 1.39 1.23 -0.26
CA SER A 45 2.27 0.73 -1.33
C SER A 45 1.54 0.59 -2.67
N GLU A 46 0.25 0.29 -2.65
CA GLU A 46 -0.60 0.13 -3.83
C GLU A 46 -0.71 1.38 -4.69
N MET A 47 -0.49 2.56 -4.11
CA MET A 47 -0.59 3.84 -4.81
C MET A 47 0.77 4.40 -5.26
N THR A 48 1.84 3.62 -5.14
CA THR A 48 3.21 4.09 -5.44
C THR A 48 3.85 3.37 -6.61
N ASP A 49 4.71 4.06 -7.33
CA ASP A 49 5.65 3.58 -8.35
C ASP A 49 6.97 3.07 -7.74
N ILE A 50 6.97 2.75 -6.44
CA ILE A 50 8.16 2.38 -5.67
C ILE A 50 8.13 0.90 -5.33
N LEU A 51 9.27 0.24 -5.52
CA LEU A 51 9.54 -1.14 -5.10
C LEU A 51 10.80 -1.17 -4.22
N GLY A 52 10.66 -1.67 -2.99
CA GLY A 52 11.77 -2.01 -2.12
C GLY A 52 12.02 -3.51 -2.12
N GLU A 53 13.21 -3.93 -2.48
CA GLU A 53 13.61 -5.34 -2.45
C GLU A 53 14.80 -5.53 -1.51
N THR A 54 14.78 -6.64 -0.75
CA THR A 54 15.92 -7.05 0.08
C THR A 54 16.57 -8.26 -0.56
N ALA A 55 17.84 -8.14 -0.90
CA ALA A 55 18.66 -9.22 -1.44
C ALA A 55 19.94 -9.38 -0.60
N ALA A 56 20.75 -10.36 -0.90
CA ALA A 56 21.95 -10.73 -0.12
C ALA A 56 22.97 -9.59 0.09
N GLY A 57 22.83 -8.45 -0.59
CA GLY A 57 23.69 -7.27 -0.48
C GLY A 57 23.08 -6.06 0.22
N GLY A 58 21.84 -6.17 0.72
CA GLY A 58 21.13 -5.06 1.36
C GLY A 58 19.77 -4.76 0.75
N LYS A 59 19.17 -3.65 1.20
CA LYS A 59 17.89 -3.15 0.69
C LYS A 59 18.13 -2.21 -0.49
N ALA A 60 17.54 -2.53 -1.63
CA ALA A 60 17.50 -1.69 -2.81
C ALA A 60 16.10 -1.11 -3.01
N THR A 61 16.03 0.16 -3.38
CA THR A 61 14.76 0.81 -3.73
C THR A 61 14.82 1.24 -5.19
N ARG A 62 13.79 0.89 -5.95
CA ARG A 62 13.63 1.25 -7.36
C ARG A 62 12.34 2.05 -7.53
N ARG A 63 12.37 3.04 -8.42
CA ARG A 63 11.20 3.80 -8.86
C ARG A 63 11.02 3.62 -10.38
N ASP A 64 9.81 3.28 -10.81
CA ASP A 64 9.46 3.06 -12.20
C ASP A 64 7.92 3.05 -12.33
N GLU A 65 7.37 3.72 -13.35
CA GLU A 65 5.91 3.73 -13.59
C GLU A 65 5.35 2.31 -13.75
N ALA A 66 6.10 1.39 -14.36
CA ALA A 66 5.70 -0.03 -14.51
C ALA A 66 5.58 -0.79 -13.18
N ILE A 67 5.94 -0.17 -12.05
CA ILE A 67 5.76 -0.72 -10.70
C ILE A 67 4.38 -0.39 -10.14
N ARG A 68 3.76 0.71 -10.61
CA ARG A 68 2.46 1.15 -10.11
C ARG A 68 1.37 0.18 -10.56
N PRO A 69 0.53 -0.34 -9.64
CA PRO A 69 -0.60 -1.18 -10.04
C PRO A 69 -1.58 -0.42 -10.95
N GLU A 70 -2.11 -1.12 -11.94
CA GLU A 70 -3.10 -0.60 -12.89
C GLU A 70 -4.47 -0.43 -12.25
N VAL A 71 -4.81 -1.34 -11.32
CA VAL A 71 -6.10 -1.32 -10.62
C VAL A 71 -5.90 -1.54 -9.14
N VAL A 72 -6.53 -0.68 -8.32
CA VAL A 72 -6.62 -0.86 -6.87
C VAL A 72 -8.08 -0.96 -6.47
N VAL A 73 -8.43 -2.00 -5.73
CA VAL A 73 -9.77 -2.22 -5.20
C VAL A 73 -9.71 -2.10 -3.67
N TYR A 74 -10.35 -1.08 -3.13
CA TYR A 74 -10.49 -0.91 -1.69
C TYR A 74 -11.79 -1.55 -1.20
N ASP A 75 -11.66 -2.63 -0.46
CA ASP A 75 -12.75 -3.29 0.27
C ASP A 75 -12.45 -3.18 1.77
N VAL A 76 -13.22 -2.33 2.44
CA VAL A 76 -13.04 -2.03 3.87
C VAL A 76 -13.22 -3.27 4.73
N ASP A 77 -14.14 -4.16 4.36
CA ASP A 77 -14.44 -5.38 5.13
C ASP A 77 -13.22 -6.29 5.26
N LEU A 78 -12.33 -6.28 4.28
CA LEU A 78 -11.09 -7.06 4.30
C LEU A 78 -10.04 -6.52 5.29
N THR A 79 -10.21 -5.29 5.79
CA THR A 79 -9.35 -4.71 6.82
C THR A 79 -9.84 -5.00 8.25
N LEU A 80 -11.13 -5.34 8.43
CA LEU A 80 -11.74 -5.54 9.75
C LEU A 80 -11.17 -6.73 10.53
N SER A 81 -10.57 -7.70 9.83
CA SER A 81 -9.91 -8.85 10.44
C SER A 81 -8.47 -8.57 10.93
N LEU A 82 -7.93 -7.38 10.61
CA LEU A 82 -6.57 -7.02 11.00
C LEU A 82 -6.48 -6.87 12.53
N PRO A 83 -5.53 -7.56 13.21
CA PRO A 83 -5.37 -7.42 14.65
C PRO A 83 -5.14 -5.96 15.07
N VAL A 84 -5.77 -5.52 16.16
CA VAL A 84 -5.70 -4.11 16.63
C VAL A 84 -4.28 -3.54 16.68
N PRO A 85 -3.26 -4.24 17.21
CA PRO A 85 -1.89 -3.71 17.20
C PRO A 85 -1.35 -3.46 15.79
N LEU A 86 -1.67 -4.33 14.82
CA LEU A 86 -1.27 -4.15 13.42
C LEU A 86 -2.08 -3.03 12.75
N THR A 87 -3.37 -2.92 13.04
CA THR A 87 -4.23 -1.81 12.59
C THR A 87 -3.64 -0.47 13.01
N VAL A 88 -3.33 -0.32 14.30
CA VAL A 88 -2.76 0.91 14.84
C VAL A 88 -1.39 1.21 14.23
N CYS A 89 -0.52 0.22 14.14
CA CYS A 89 0.82 0.40 13.55
C CYS A 89 0.73 0.80 12.07
N SER A 90 -0.14 0.14 11.31
CA SER A 90 -0.36 0.45 9.89
C SER A 90 -1.00 1.84 9.69
N ALA A 91 -1.95 2.20 10.54
CA ALA A 91 -2.57 3.54 10.51
C ALA A 91 -1.57 4.64 10.87
N LEU A 92 -0.70 4.43 11.85
CA LEU A 92 0.37 5.40 12.17
C LEU A 92 1.36 5.56 11.02
N ASN A 93 1.65 4.49 10.26
CA ASN A 93 2.42 4.59 9.04
C ASN A 93 1.72 5.47 7.98
N ALA A 94 0.41 5.30 7.80
CA ALA A 94 -0.38 6.14 6.90
C ALA A 94 -0.41 7.62 7.36
N VAL A 95 -0.51 7.86 8.67
CA VAL A 95 -0.39 9.20 9.26
C VAL A 95 0.97 9.81 8.93
N ALA A 96 2.07 9.05 9.05
CA ALA A 96 3.41 9.53 8.71
C ALA A 96 3.47 9.96 7.23
N HIS A 97 2.92 9.17 6.31
CA HIS A 97 2.84 9.54 4.89
C HIS A 97 1.99 10.78 4.65
N GLY A 98 0.87 10.94 5.36
CA GLY A 98 0.08 12.17 5.32
C GLY A 98 0.86 13.41 5.77
N VAL A 99 1.66 13.28 6.82
CA VAL A 99 2.55 14.35 7.28
C VAL A 99 3.65 14.65 6.25
N GLU A 100 4.33 13.62 5.74
CA GLU A 100 5.36 13.77 4.71
C GLU A 100 4.81 14.48 3.46
N ALA A 101 3.60 14.17 3.03
CA ALA A 101 2.96 14.81 1.88
C ALA A 101 2.79 16.33 2.04
N LEU A 102 2.64 16.84 3.27
CA LEU A 102 2.55 18.28 3.55
C LEU A 102 3.88 19.01 3.38
N PHE A 103 5.00 18.30 3.44
CA PHE A 103 6.35 18.84 3.33
C PHE A 103 7.07 18.43 2.03
N ALA A 104 6.45 17.58 1.19
CA ALA A 104 7.03 17.12 -0.04
C ALA A 104 7.38 18.29 -0.98
N PRO A 105 8.56 18.25 -1.64
CA PRO A 105 8.96 19.33 -2.56
C PRO A 105 8.02 19.52 -3.74
N ASP A 106 7.38 18.43 -4.17
CA ASP A 106 6.44 18.35 -5.30
C ASP A 106 4.97 18.42 -4.88
N ARG A 107 4.70 18.77 -3.61
CA ARG A 107 3.33 18.95 -3.11
C ARG A 107 2.56 19.98 -3.93
N ASN A 108 1.28 19.78 -4.02
CA ASN A 108 0.35 20.71 -4.66
C ASN A 108 -0.91 20.89 -3.78
N PRO A 109 -1.76 21.90 -4.08
CA PRO A 109 -2.93 22.19 -3.23
C PRO A 109 -3.92 21.01 -3.09
N VAL A 110 -4.02 20.14 -4.08
CA VAL A 110 -4.90 18.97 -4.03
C VAL A 110 -4.35 17.94 -3.04
N VAL A 111 -3.07 17.61 -3.16
CA VAL A 111 -2.38 16.68 -2.24
C VAL A 111 -2.41 17.22 -0.81
N GLU A 112 -2.20 18.54 -0.62
CA GLU A 112 -2.26 19.17 0.70
C GLU A 112 -3.66 19.05 1.32
N ALA A 113 -4.72 19.31 0.55
CA ALA A 113 -6.10 19.17 1.03
C ALA A 113 -6.42 17.72 1.42
N MET A 114 -6.06 16.75 0.57
CA MET A 114 -6.25 15.31 0.85
C MET A 114 -5.47 14.86 2.09
N ALA A 115 -4.23 15.29 2.25
CA ALA A 115 -3.41 14.95 3.40
C ALA A 115 -3.99 15.50 4.71
N ARG A 116 -4.46 16.75 4.71
CA ARG A 116 -5.11 17.37 5.88
C ARG A 116 -6.40 16.65 6.28
N ASP A 117 -7.21 16.27 5.29
CA ASP A 117 -8.46 15.54 5.51
C ASP A 117 -8.16 14.14 6.07
N ALA A 118 -7.23 13.40 5.48
CA ALA A 118 -6.80 12.09 5.96
C ALA A 118 -6.28 12.15 7.41
N LEU A 119 -5.44 13.14 7.75
CA LEU A 119 -4.92 13.32 9.11
C LEU A 119 -6.05 13.61 10.12
N SER A 120 -7.06 14.38 9.72
CA SER A 120 -8.23 14.63 10.56
C SER A 120 -9.04 13.35 10.81
N LEU A 121 -9.28 12.55 9.76
CA LEU A 121 -9.97 11.27 9.87
C LEU A 121 -9.22 10.28 10.78
N PHE A 122 -7.90 10.17 10.64
CA PHE A 122 -7.09 9.32 11.52
C PHE A 122 -7.13 9.76 12.98
N ARG A 123 -7.07 11.08 13.23
CA ARG A 123 -7.19 11.62 14.59
C ARG A 123 -8.49 11.17 15.27
N ASP A 124 -9.59 11.16 14.53
CA ASP A 124 -10.91 10.86 15.06
C ASP A 124 -11.16 9.32 15.12
N ALA A 125 -10.62 8.55 14.16
CA ALA A 125 -10.83 7.11 14.06
C ALA A 125 -9.93 6.30 15.00
N LEU A 126 -8.65 6.65 15.15
CA LEU A 126 -7.68 5.84 15.92
C LEU A 126 -8.08 5.56 17.38
N PRO A 127 -8.62 6.53 18.15
CA PRO A 127 -9.11 6.24 19.49
C PRO A 127 -10.28 5.26 19.51
N ARG A 128 -11.16 5.32 18.49
CA ARG A 128 -12.34 4.45 18.37
C ARG A 128 -11.94 3.02 18.04
N ILE A 129 -11.01 2.80 17.11
CA ILE A 129 -10.49 1.47 16.77
C ILE A 129 -9.96 0.72 17.98
N LYS A 130 -9.36 1.44 18.95
CA LYS A 130 -8.89 0.83 20.19
C LYS A 130 -10.03 0.41 21.11
N ALA A 131 -11.13 1.18 21.15
CA ALA A 131 -12.28 0.92 21.99
C ALA A 131 -13.22 -0.12 21.37
N GLU A 132 -13.46 -0.03 20.06
CA GLU A 132 -14.41 -0.83 19.29
C GLU A 132 -13.76 -1.28 17.96
N PRO A 133 -12.97 -2.37 17.96
CA PRO A 133 -12.14 -2.75 16.82
C PRO A 133 -12.89 -3.14 15.52
N ARG A 134 -14.21 -3.25 15.58
CA ARG A 134 -15.08 -3.62 14.45
C ARG A 134 -16.10 -2.55 14.08
N ASP A 135 -15.93 -1.35 14.61
CA ASP A 135 -16.79 -0.20 14.30
C ASP A 135 -16.29 0.56 13.04
#